data_e66790cefa3d7fba1198bc4475145525
#
_entry.id   e66790cefa3d7fba1198bc4475145525
#
_cell.length_a   1.000
_cell.length_b   1.000
_cell.length_c   1.000
_cell.angle_alpha   90.00
_cell.angle_beta   90.00
_cell.angle_gamma   90.00
#
_symmetry.space_group_name_H-M   'P 1'
#
loop_
_entity.id
_entity.type
_entity.pdbx_description
1 polymer ?
#
loop_
_entity_poly.entity_id
_entity_poly.type
_entity_poly.pdbx_seq_one_letter_code
_entity_poly.pdbx_strand_id
1 'polypeptide(L)'
;MKRSTNSVEVKRQNRNRVFRYVNGQAETSMPEISAALDISGPTVLTIVNELKEEGVLKEAGELKSTGGRKAKAIAAVKDIKYAVGIDLTANHISITYTDLSEKALKHVRIRKSFEYTNEYLDALAVFTRRFIEENAIPEDKILGIGISMPCIIDKKEQLITYSNALDIYNVSCSEWKEHFKYPAVLLNDANCAAIAESAEHVNCGNMVYLMLSNTD
;
A
#
# COMPACT_ATOMS: atom_id res chain seq x y z
N MET A 1 -31.80 -2.10 16.17
CA MET A 1 -30.38 -2.42 16.42
C MET A 1 -29.44 -2.09 15.25
N LYS A 2 -29.77 -1.13 14.34
CA LYS A 2 -28.97 -0.75 13.15
C LYS A 2 -28.07 0.50 13.33
N ARG A 3 -28.09 1.18 14.49
CA ARG A 3 -27.38 2.46 14.70
C ARG A 3 -25.90 2.32 15.13
N SER A 4 -25.50 1.22 15.75
CA SER A 4 -24.10 1.08 16.24
C SER A 4 -23.09 0.74 15.13
N THR A 5 -23.51 -0.08 14.16
CA THR A 5 -22.65 -0.47 13.03
C THR A 5 -22.30 0.73 12.13
N ASN A 6 -23.21 1.67 11.98
CA ASN A 6 -23.02 2.85 11.13
C ASN A 6 -22.03 3.87 11.75
N SER A 7 -22.04 4.05 13.07
CA SER A 7 -21.15 5.02 13.74
C SER A 7 -19.69 4.57 13.76
N VAL A 8 -19.43 3.28 13.96
CA VAL A 8 -18.07 2.70 13.93
C VAL A 8 -17.49 2.77 12.52
N GLU A 9 -18.29 2.45 11.53
CA GLU A 9 -17.87 2.51 10.13
C GLU A 9 -17.58 3.95 9.69
N VAL A 10 -18.42 4.92 10.07
CA VAL A 10 -18.20 6.35 9.80
C VAL A 10 -16.92 6.84 10.49
N LYS A 11 -16.68 6.44 11.75
CA LYS A 11 -15.44 6.78 12.46
C LYS A 11 -14.21 6.24 11.72
N ARG A 12 -14.25 4.96 11.29
CA ARG A 12 -13.17 4.32 10.52
C ARG A 12 -12.91 5.04 9.20
N GLN A 13 -13.96 5.37 8.46
CA GLN A 13 -13.86 6.08 7.19
C GLN A 13 -13.25 7.50 7.38
N ASN A 14 -13.72 8.26 8.37
CA ASN A 14 -13.18 9.58 8.65
C ASN A 14 -11.71 9.51 9.08
N ARG A 15 -11.34 8.52 9.88
CA ARG A 15 -9.93 8.30 10.27
C ARG A 15 -9.05 8.02 9.04
N ASN A 16 -9.48 7.16 8.13
CA ASN A 16 -8.76 6.87 6.89
C ASN A 16 -8.64 8.11 5.99
N ARG A 17 -9.70 8.92 5.89
CA ARG A 17 -9.69 10.17 5.12
C ARG A 17 -8.69 11.17 5.70
N VAL A 18 -8.70 11.37 7.01
CA VAL A 18 -7.75 12.26 7.71
C VAL A 18 -6.32 11.78 7.49
N PHE A 19 -6.04 10.49 7.70
CA PHE A 19 -4.70 9.95 7.48
C PHE A 19 -4.23 10.16 6.03
N ARG A 20 -5.02 9.79 5.04
CA ARG A 20 -4.67 9.95 3.62
C ARG A 20 -4.42 11.42 3.25
N TYR A 21 -5.25 12.33 3.73
CA TYR A 21 -5.06 13.74 3.51
C TYR A 21 -3.73 14.24 4.07
N VAL A 22 -3.42 13.94 5.35
CA VAL A 22 -2.16 14.33 5.98
C VAL A 22 -0.97 13.64 5.30
N ASN A 23 -1.12 12.37 4.91
CA ASN A 23 -0.07 11.61 4.24
C ASN A 23 0.28 12.18 2.85
N GLY A 24 -0.69 12.76 2.14
CA GLY A 24 -0.48 13.43 0.85
C GLY A 24 0.16 14.82 0.95
N GLN A 25 0.31 15.38 2.15
CA GLN A 25 0.92 16.70 2.38
C GLN A 25 2.31 16.57 3.00
N ALA A 26 3.17 17.57 2.79
CA ALA A 26 4.40 17.70 3.56
C ALA A 26 4.08 18.02 5.03
N GLU A 27 3.24 19.02 5.23
CA GLU A 27 2.73 19.47 6.54
C GLU A 27 1.33 20.05 6.35
N THR A 28 0.50 19.97 7.36
CA THR A 28 -0.85 20.57 7.39
C THR A 28 -1.24 20.98 8.81
N SER A 29 -2.44 21.55 8.99
CA SER A 29 -3.00 21.91 10.29
C SER A 29 -4.41 21.35 10.49
N MET A 30 -4.86 21.27 11.75
CA MET A 30 -6.23 20.83 12.07
C MET A 30 -7.32 21.65 11.35
N PRO A 31 -7.24 23.01 11.26
CA PRO A 31 -8.20 23.80 10.50
C PRO A 31 -8.21 23.44 9.00
N GLU A 32 -7.04 23.23 8.39
CA GLU A 32 -6.93 22.83 6.98
C GLU A 32 -7.53 21.44 6.74
N ILE A 33 -7.25 20.45 7.60
CA ILE A 33 -7.85 19.12 7.55
C ILE A 33 -9.39 19.23 7.64
N SER A 34 -9.89 20.01 8.61
CA SER A 34 -11.32 20.21 8.81
C SER A 34 -12.00 20.81 7.58
N ALA A 35 -11.41 21.86 7.02
CA ALA A 35 -11.93 22.53 5.82
C ALA A 35 -11.87 21.64 4.57
N ALA A 36 -10.74 20.94 4.34
CA ALA A 36 -10.55 20.10 3.15
C ALA A 36 -11.43 18.86 3.13
N LEU A 37 -11.73 18.29 4.30
CA LEU A 37 -12.48 17.04 4.39
C LEU A 37 -13.95 17.22 4.79
N ASP A 38 -14.38 18.44 5.08
CA ASP A 38 -15.70 18.76 5.65
C ASP A 38 -16.02 17.91 6.90
N ILE A 39 -15.04 17.84 7.82
CA ILE A 39 -15.15 17.15 9.11
C ILE A 39 -15.05 18.19 10.23
N SER A 40 -15.93 18.08 11.23
CA SER A 40 -15.93 19.04 12.35
C SER A 40 -14.59 19.08 13.10
N GLY A 41 -14.16 20.27 13.54
CA GLY A 41 -12.91 20.46 14.28
C GLY A 41 -12.72 19.52 15.48
N PRO A 42 -13.74 19.32 16.36
CA PRO A 42 -13.62 18.36 17.46
C PRO A 42 -13.38 16.92 16.99
N THR A 43 -13.99 16.50 15.86
CA THR A 43 -13.76 15.16 15.28
C THR A 43 -12.36 15.04 14.74
N VAL A 44 -11.86 16.06 14.02
CA VAL A 44 -10.47 16.08 13.52
C VAL A 44 -9.49 16.01 14.68
N LEU A 45 -9.70 16.79 15.75
CA LEU A 45 -8.85 16.79 16.93
C LEU A 45 -8.75 15.39 17.56
N THR A 46 -9.89 14.70 17.73
CA THR A 46 -9.92 13.34 18.27
C THR A 46 -9.14 12.37 17.39
N ILE A 47 -9.37 12.39 16.08
CA ILE A 47 -8.71 11.49 15.12
C ILE A 47 -7.19 11.77 15.07
N VAL A 48 -6.78 13.04 15.01
CA VAL A 48 -5.37 13.41 14.95
C VAL A 48 -4.64 12.97 16.22
N ASN A 49 -5.27 13.14 17.40
CA ASN A 49 -4.68 12.69 18.66
C ASN A 49 -4.54 11.16 18.71
N GLU A 50 -5.56 10.39 18.31
CA GLU A 50 -5.49 8.92 18.19
C GLU A 50 -4.33 8.50 17.26
N LEU A 51 -4.20 9.13 16.09
CA LEU A 51 -3.13 8.82 15.14
C LEU A 51 -1.73 9.25 15.64
N LYS A 52 -1.64 10.28 16.47
CA LYS A 52 -0.38 10.69 17.13
C LYS A 52 0.02 9.71 18.24
N GLU A 53 -0.94 9.25 19.05
CA GLU A 53 -0.70 8.24 20.09
C GLU A 53 -0.21 6.91 19.49
N GLU A 54 -0.70 6.56 18.32
CA GLU A 54 -0.24 5.39 17.54
C GLU A 54 1.11 5.63 16.81
N GLY A 55 1.65 6.85 16.86
CA GLY A 55 2.89 7.21 16.19
C GLY A 55 2.78 7.39 14.68
N VAL A 56 1.56 7.36 14.11
CA VAL A 56 1.32 7.49 12.67
C VAL A 56 1.43 8.94 12.19
N LEU A 57 1.05 9.89 13.07
CA LEU A 57 1.23 11.32 12.87
C LEU A 57 2.16 11.90 13.92
N LYS A 58 2.77 13.05 13.62
CA LYS A 58 3.61 13.82 14.55
C LYS A 58 3.34 15.31 14.43
N GLU A 59 3.69 16.07 15.47
CA GLU A 59 3.83 17.53 15.38
C GLU A 59 5.12 17.84 14.62
N ALA A 60 5.02 18.72 13.62
CA ALA A 60 6.14 19.12 12.75
C ALA A 60 6.58 20.57 12.98
N GLY A 61 6.16 21.18 14.10
CA GLY A 61 6.45 22.56 14.45
C GLY A 61 5.25 23.50 14.29
N GLU A 62 5.49 24.72 13.83
CA GLU A 62 4.47 25.76 13.61
C GLU A 62 4.46 26.14 12.12
N LEU A 63 3.28 26.20 11.53
CA LEU A 63 3.11 26.73 10.17
C LEU A 63 3.39 28.25 10.14
N LYS A 64 3.89 28.74 9.00
CA LYS A 64 4.09 30.17 8.78
C LYS A 64 2.73 30.88 8.87
N SER A 65 2.61 31.83 9.79
CA SER A 65 1.38 32.60 9.99
C SER A 65 1.25 33.68 8.93
N THR A 66 0.05 33.81 8.36
CA THR A 66 -0.34 34.95 7.49
C THR A 66 -1.05 36.06 8.24
N GLY A 67 -0.96 36.09 9.60
CA GLY A 67 -1.58 37.12 10.44
C GLY A 67 -2.57 36.52 11.46
N GLY A 68 -2.08 35.85 12.51
CA GLY A 68 -2.89 35.24 13.56
C GLY A 68 -2.06 34.31 14.44
N ARG A 69 -2.72 33.60 15.38
CA ARG A 69 -2.04 32.54 16.16
C ARG A 69 -1.53 31.46 15.25
N LYS A 70 -0.24 31.18 15.31
CA LYS A 70 0.40 30.12 14.53
C LYS A 70 -0.27 28.77 14.80
N ALA A 71 -0.69 28.10 13.74
CA ALA A 71 -1.23 26.75 13.84
C ALA A 71 -0.11 25.73 14.00
N LYS A 72 -0.32 24.72 14.84
CA LYS A 72 0.61 23.59 14.95
C LYS A 72 0.60 22.79 13.64
N ALA A 73 1.79 22.56 13.10
CA ALA A 73 1.99 21.73 11.94
C ALA A 73 1.87 20.25 12.30
N ILE A 74 1.23 19.48 11.46
CA ILE A 74 1.02 18.04 11.57
C ILE A 74 1.56 17.39 10.32
N ALA A 75 2.34 16.33 10.48
CA ALA A 75 2.89 15.53 9.38
C ALA A 75 2.73 14.03 9.65
N ALA A 76 2.70 13.24 8.58
CA ALA A 76 2.74 11.79 8.69
C ALA A 76 4.17 11.28 8.99
N VAL A 77 4.27 10.22 9.79
CA VAL A 77 5.52 9.49 10.03
C VAL A 77 5.65 8.43 8.94
N LYS A 78 6.43 8.74 7.88
CA LYS A 78 6.49 7.92 6.66
C LYS A 78 7.10 6.54 6.91
N ASP A 79 8.13 6.45 7.72
CA ASP A 79 8.94 5.25 8.00
C ASP A 79 8.41 4.39 9.18
N ILE A 80 7.15 4.60 9.57
CA ILE A 80 6.52 3.81 10.65
C ILE A 80 6.22 2.39 10.18
N LYS A 81 5.87 2.22 8.92
CA LYS A 81 5.57 0.93 8.29
C LYS A 81 6.10 0.87 6.86
N TYR A 82 6.37 -0.36 6.42
CA TYR A 82 6.87 -0.68 5.08
C TYR A 82 6.01 -1.74 4.42
N ALA A 83 5.96 -1.72 3.10
CA ALA A 83 5.40 -2.79 2.27
C ALA A 83 6.43 -3.25 1.25
N VAL A 84 6.47 -4.54 0.94
CA VAL A 84 7.31 -5.12 -0.09
C VAL A 84 6.44 -5.47 -1.29
N GLY A 85 6.86 -5.04 -2.47
CA GLY A 85 6.22 -5.37 -3.74
C GLY A 85 7.09 -6.34 -4.55
N ILE A 86 6.48 -7.37 -5.11
CA ILE A 86 7.10 -8.31 -6.04
C ILE A 86 6.32 -8.22 -7.34
N ASP A 87 7.01 -8.00 -8.45
CA ASP A 87 6.43 -8.06 -9.78
C ASP A 87 7.04 -9.22 -10.56
N LEU A 88 6.19 -10.13 -11.03
CA LEU A 88 6.55 -11.34 -11.74
C LEU A 88 6.15 -11.26 -13.20
N THR A 89 7.10 -11.51 -14.07
CA THR A 89 6.87 -11.72 -15.50
C THR A 89 7.40 -13.09 -15.92
N ALA A 90 7.17 -13.51 -17.16
CA ALA A 90 7.70 -14.78 -17.67
C ALA A 90 9.23 -14.91 -17.52
N ASN A 91 9.98 -13.79 -17.52
CA ASN A 91 11.44 -13.81 -17.57
C ASN A 91 12.13 -13.04 -16.46
N HIS A 92 11.40 -12.34 -15.59
CA HIS A 92 12.00 -11.48 -14.57
C HIS A 92 11.22 -11.51 -13.26
N ILE A 93 11.95 -11.31 -12.19
CA ILE A 93 11.43 -10.96 -10.86
C ILE A 93 11.91 -9.55 -10.57
N SER A 94 10.99 -8.65 -10.21
CA SER A 94 11.32 -7.34 -9.67
C SER A 94 10.87 -7.28 -8.21
N ILE A 95 11.73 -6.77 -7.32
CA ILE A 95 11.39 -6.59 -5.90
C ILE A 95 11.62 -5.12 -5.55
N THR A 96 10.68 -4.53 -4.86
CA THR A 96 10.75 -3.17 -4.37
C THR A 96 10.26 -3.09 -2.93
N TYR A 97 10.57 -2.02 -2.21
CA TYR A 97 9.85 -1.68 -0.99
C TYR A 97 9.53 -0.20 -0.93
N THR A 98 8.49 0.12 -0.21
CA THR A 98 8.03 1.49 0.04
C THR A 98 7.71 1.67 1.52
N ASP A 99 7.83 2.90 2.00
CA ASP A 99 7.21 3.36 3.24
C ASP A 99 5.81 3.96 2.96
N LEU A 100 5.25 4.69 3.91
CA LEU A 100 3.96 5.37 3.72
C LEU A 100 4.00 6.56 2.75
N SER A 101 5.17 6.88 2.16
CA SER A 101 5.25 7.88 1.08
C SER A 101 4.77 7.33 -0.27
N GLU A 102 4.53 6.01 -0.35
CA GLU A 102 4.11 5.31 -1.57
C GLU A 102 5.13 5.35 -2.72
N LYS A 103 6.34 5.86 -2.44
CA LYS A 103 7.45 5.89 -3.40
C LYS A 103 8.36 4.69 -3.21
N ALA A 104 8.81 4.12 -4.32
CA ALA A 104 9.81 3.05 -4.28
C ALA A 104 11.12 3.57 -3.68
N LEU A 105 11.51 3.04 -2.52
CA LEU A 105 12.75 3.43 -1.82
C LEU A 105 13.95 2.68 -2.37
N LYS A 106 13.77 1.42 -2.75
CA LYS A 106 14.73 0.59 -3.46
C LYS A 106 14.01 -0.36 -4.41
N HIS A 107 14.72 -0.74 -5.45
CA HIS A 107 14.24 -1.66 -6.46
C HIS A 107 15.38 -2.54 -6.94
N VAL A 108 15.11 -3.82 -7.16
CA VAL A 108 15.99 -4.78 -7.81
C VAL A 108 15.21 -5.54 -8.86
N ARG A 109 15.84 -5.81 -10.00
CA ARG A 109 15.29 -6.65 -11.05
C ARG A 109 16.31 -7.72 -11.41
N ILE A 110 15.87 -8.97 -11.41
CA ILE A 110 16.70 -10.12 -11.76
C ILE A 110 16.06 -10.88 -12.92
N ARG A 111 16.90 -11.40 -13.82
CA ARG A 111 16.45 -12.27 -14.88
C ARG A 111 16.33 -13.69 -14.32
N LYS A 112 15.11 -14.22 -14.28
CA LYS A 112 14.79 -15.58 -13.87
C LYS A 112 13.51 -15.99 -14.58
N SER A 113 13.62 -17.03 -15.41
CA SER A 113 12.44 -17.60 -16.06
C SER A 113 11.47 -18.14 -15.02
N PHE A 114 10.22 -17.87 -15.23
CA PHE A 114 9.16 -18.33 -14.36
C PHE A 114 8.93 -19.83 -14.55
N GLU A 115 8.80 -20.54 -13.45
CA GLU A 115 8.40 -21.94 -13.40
C GLU A 115 7.48 -22.11 -12.20
N TYR A 116 6.30 -22.68 -12.40
CA TYR A 116 5.41 -22.93 -11.27
C TYR A 116 5.81 -24.21 -10.56
N THR A 117 6.80 -24.11 -9.67
CA THR A 117 7.32 -25.21 -8.83
C THR A 117 7.55 -24.72 -7.41
N ASN A 118 7.56 -25.63 -6.44
CA ASN A 118 7.88 -25.28 -5.06
C ASN A 118 9.29 -24.69 -4.95
N GLU A 119 10.26 -25.24 -5.72
CA GLU A 119 11.64 -24.74 -5.76
C GLU A 119 11.71 -23.29 -6.24
N TYR A 120 10.87 -22.90 -7.20
CA TYR A 120 10.80 -21.51 -7.65
C TYR A 120 10.18 -20.61 -6.58
N LEU A 121 9.09 -21.03 -5.93
CA LEU A 121 8.43 -20.28 -4.89
C LEU A 121 9.32 -20.12 -3.64
N ASP A 122 10.05 -21.16 -3.25
CA ASP A 122 11.04 -21.12 -2.19
C ASP A 122 12.19 -20.15 -2.54
N ALA A 123 12.71 -20.22 -3.76
CA ALA A 123 13.73 -19.30 -4.24
C ALA A 123 13.24 -17.85 -4.22
N LEU A 124 11.98 -17.59 -4.64
CA LEU A 124 11.36 -16.28 -4.59
C LEU A 124 11.28 -15.74 -3.14
N ALA A 125 10.87 -16.60 -2.20
CA ALA A 125 10.82 -16.27 -0.78
C ALA A 125 12.22 -15.96 -0.22
N VAL A 126 13.24 -16.73 -0.60
CA VAL A 126 14.65 -16.51 -0.23
C VAL A 126 15.15 -15.17 -0.78
N PHE A 127 14.90 -14.87 -2.06
CA PHE A 127 15.26 -13.58 -2.65
C PHE A 127 14.59 -12.41 -1.95
N THR A 128 13.31 -12.55 -1.63
CA THR A 128 12.56 -11.51 -0.91
C THR A 128 13.13 -11.26 0.47
N ARG A 129 13.40 -12.33 1.24
CA ARG A 129 14.04 -12.23 2.57
C ARG A 129 15.40 -11.56 2.49
N ARG A 130 16.25 -11.99 1.57
CA ARG A 130 17.57 -11.40 1.35
C ARG A 130 17.48 -9.91 1.00
N PHE A 131 16.56 -9.52 0.13
CA PHE A 131 16.32 -8.11 -0.20
C PHE A 131 15.92 -7.30 1.04
N ILE A 132 15.08 -7.83 1.92
CA ILE A 132 14.69 -7.19 3.19
C ILE A 132 15.92 -7.01 4.10
N GLU A 133 16.73 -8.04 4.28
CA GLU A 133 17.95 -8.03 5.09
C GLU A 133 19.00 -7.04 4.56
N GLU A 134 19.31 -7.08 3.27
CA GLU A 134 20.29 -6.20 2.61
C GLU A 134 19.92 -4.72 2.66
N ASN A 135 18.62 -4.41 2.75
CA ASN A 135 18.13 -3.04 2.89
C ASN A 135 17.83 -2.65 4.34
N ALA A 136 18.17 -3.51 5.31
CA ALA A 136 17.96 -3.30 6.73
C ALA A 136 16.52 -2.87 7.10
N ILE A 137 15.51 -3.46 6.42
CA ILE A 137 14.10 -3.15 6.66
C ILE A 137 13.69 -3.82 7.98
N PRO A 138 13.22 -3.05 9.00
CA PRO A 138 12.81 -3.65 10.27
C PRO A 138 11.64 -4.60 10.09
N GLU A 139 11.79 -5.85 10.51
CA GLU A 139 10.78 -6.90 10.31
C GLU A 139 9.43 -6.57 10.96
N ASP A 140 9.45 -5.99 12.15
CA ASP A 140 8.26 -5.59 12.91
C ASP A 140 7.49 -4.43 12.27
N LYS A 141 8.13 -3.74 11.32
CA LYS A 141 7.51 -2.66 10.55
C LYS A 141 6.94 -3.12 9.20
N ILE A 142 7.18 -4.35 8.77
CA ILE A 142 6.67 -4.86 7.49
C ILE A 142 5.18 -5.19 7.61
N LEU A 143 4.35 -4.50 6.82
CA LEU A 143 2.90 -4.75 6.74
C LEU A 143 2.58 -6.05 6.00
N GLY A 144 3.35 -6.33 4.94
CA GLY A 144 3.12 -7.50 4.10
C GLY A 144 3.79 -7.38 2.74
N ILE A 145 3.50 -8.36 1.90
CA ILE A 145 4.03 -8.52 0.54
C ILE A 145 2.89 -8.44 -0.46
N GLY A 146 3.00 -7.54 -1.44
CA GLY A 146 2.14 -7.51 -2.62
C GLY A 146 2.82 -8.22 -3.78
N ILE A 147 2.15 -9.20 -4.41
CA ILE A 147 2.67 -9.92 -5.57
C ILE A 147 1.82 -9.54 -6.78
N SER A 148 2.43 -8.89 -7.74
CA SER A 148 1.89 -8.51 -9.04
C SER A 148 2.28 -9.56 -10.07
N MET A 149 1.32 -10.00 -10.88
CA MET A 149 1.59 -10.95 -11.96
C MET A 149 0.54 -10.84 -13.08
N PRO A 150 0.89 -11.19 -14.34
CA PRO A 150 -0.03 -11.19 -15.48
C PRO A 150 -0.99 -12.36 -15.41
N CYS A 151 -2.03 -12.28 -14.58
CA CYS A 151 -2.99 -13.36 -14.34
C CYS A 151 -4.41 -12.85 -14.11
N ILE A 152 -5.39 -13.73 -14.23
CA ILE A 152 -6.76 -13.49 -13.81
C ILE A 152 -6.97 -14.17 -12.46
N ILE A 153 -7.42 -13.39 -11.46
CA ILE A 153 -7.67 -13.90 -10.10
C ILE A 153 -9.15 -13.78 -9.77
N ASP A 154 -9.76 -14.90 -9.39
CA ASP A 154 -11.04 -14.88 -8.68
C ASP A 154 -10.81 -14.49 -7.23
N LYS A 155 -11.18 -13.25 -6.89
CA LYS A 155 -10.99 -12.72 -5.53
C LYS A 155 -11.86 -13.42 -4.48
N LYS A 156 -13.01 -13.99 -4.89
CA LYS A 156 -13.94 -14.64 -3.99
C LYS A 156 -13.41 -16.03 -3.61
N GLU A 157 -12.99 -16.78 -4.60
CA GLU A 157 -12.45 -18.13 -4.40
C GLU A 157 -10.95 -18.12 -4.06
N GLN A 158 -10.28 -16.94 -4.12
CA GLN A 158 -8.83 -16.80 -3.92
C GLN A 158 -8.04 -17.75 -4.85
N LEU A 159 -8.42 -17.75 -6.13
CA LEU A 159 -7.90 -18.67 -7.14
C LEU A 159 -7.31 -17.89 -8.31
N ILE A 160 -6.09 -18.21 -8.71
CA ILE A 160 -5.54 -17.82 -10.01
C ILE A 160 -6.22 -18.73 -11.04
N THR A 161 -7.19 -18.19 -11.79
CA THR A 161 -7.95 -18.97 -12.77
C THR A 161 -7.15 -19.20 -14.02
N TYR A 162 -6.34 -18.21 -14.41
CA TYR A 162 -5.62 -18.26 -15.67
C TYR A 162 -4.48 -17.24 -15.74
N SER A 163 -3.34 -17.68 -16.29
CA SER A 163 -2.26 -16.83 -16.79
C SER A 163 -1.62 -17.45 -18.02
N ASN A 164 -1.82 -16.85 -19.18
CA ASN A 164 -1.16 -17.31 -20.42
C ASN A 164 0.34 -17.03 -20.39
N ALA A 165 0.75 -15.88 -19.87
CA ALA A 165 2.15 -15.48 -19.83
C ALA A 165 3.01 -16.35 -18.89
N LEU A 166 2.39 -16.94 -17.85
CA LEU A 166 3.07 -17.76 -16.85
C LEU A 166 2.69 -19.25 -16.92
N ASP A 167 1.82 -19.63 -17.85
CA ASP A 167 1.29 -21.00 -18.03
C ASP A 167 0.73 -21.60 -16.73
N ILE A 168 -0.11 -20.81 -16.04
CA ILE A 168 -0.76 -21.21 -14.78
C ILE A 168 -2.27 -21.31 -14.96
N TYR A 169 -2.86 -22.38 -14.43
CA TYR A 169 -4.31 -22.64 -14.48
C TYR A 169 -4.80 -23.21 -13.16
N ASN A 170 -5.85 -22.60 -12.62
CA ASN A 170 -6.58 -23.09 -11.44
C ASN A 170 -5.69 -23.36 -10.21
N VAL A 171 -4.84 -22.39 -9.86
CA VAL A 171 -3.92 -22.46 -8.73
C VAL A 171 -4.44 -21.63 -7.57
N SER A 172 -4.42 -22.20 -6.36
CA SER A 172 -4.82 -21.48 -5.15
C SER A 172 -3.82 -20.38 -4.79
N CYS A 173 -4.34 -19.20 -4.46
CA CYS A 173 -3.48 -18.12 -3.94
C CYS A 173 -2.85 -18.48 -2.59
N SER A 174 -3.40 -19.42 -1.83
CA SER A 174 -2.81 -19.87 -0.54
C SER A 174 -1.48 -20.57 -0.75
N GLU A 175 -1.33 -21.37 -1.80
CA GLU A 175 -0.07 -22.05 -2.12
C GLU A 175 1.11 -21.08 -2.23
N TRP A 176 0.88 -19.90 -2.79
CA TRP A 176 1.89 -18.85 -2.88
C TRP A 176 2.20 -18.22 -1.52
N LYS A 177 1.15 -17.97 -0.73
CA LYS A 177 1.26 -17.24 0.55
C LYS A 177 2.04 -18.03 1.59
N GLU A 178 1.96 -19.36 1.56
CA GLU A 178 2.61 -20.26 2.52
C GLU A 178 4.15 -20.20 2.47
N HIS A 179 4.73 -19.79 1.34
CA HIS A 179 6.18 -19.64 1.19
C HIS A 179 6.73 -18.37 1.87
N PHE A 180 5.88 -17.40 2.21
CA PHE A 180 6.32 -16.12 2.78
C PHE A 180 6.05 -16.04 4.28
N LYS A 181 7.01 -15.46 5.01
CA LYS A 181 6.90 -15.18 6.45
C LYS A 181 5.83 -14.12 6.76
N TYR A 182 5.60 -13.17 5.83
CA TYR A 182 4.70 -12.04 6.00
C TYR A 182 3.37 -12.28 5.30
N PRO A 183 2.27 -11.62 5.74
CA PRO A 183 1.02 -11.66 4.99
C PRO A 183 1.25 -11.29 3.53
N ALA A 184 0.75 -12.10 2.60
CA ALA A 184 0.93 -11.87 1.17
C ALA A 184 -0.43 -11.72 0.46
N VAL A 185 -0.49 -10.86 -0.54
CA VAL A 185 -1.64 -10.69 -1.44
C VAL A 185 -1.18 -10.78 -2.88
N LEU A 186 -1.97 -11.48 -3.71
CA LEU A 186 -1.72 -11.61 -5.14
C LEU A 186 -2.73 -10.76 -5.90
N LEU A 187 -2.26 -10.04 -6.90
CA LEU A 187 -3.09 -9.20 -7.75
C LEU A 187 -2.62 -9.28 -9.21
N ASN A 188 -3.58 -9.06 -10.11
CA ASN A 188 -3.25 -8.84 -11.51
C ASN A 188 -2.37 -7.59 -11.69
N ASP A 189 -1.39 -7.64 -12.58
CA ASP A 189 -0.41 -6.58 -12.85
C ASP A 189 -1.06 -5.25 -13.27
N ALA A 190 -2.00 -5.25 -14.20
CA ALA A 190 -2.71 -4.05 -14.61
C ALA A 190 -3.56 -3.47 -13.47
N ASN A 191 -4.16 -4.33 -12.61
CA ASN A 191 -4.88 -3.87 -11.43
C ASN A 191 -3.93 -3.24 -10.39
N CYS A 192 -2.74 -3.80 -10.19
CA CYS A 192 -1.72 -3.20 -9.31
C CYS A 192 -1.32 -1.81 -9.79
N ALA A 193 -1.03 -1.67 -11.08
CA ALA A 193 -0.68 -0.39 -11.68
C ALA A 193 -1.84 0.62 -11.58
N ALA A 194 -3.08 0.20 -11.89
CA ALA A 194 -4.26 1.05 -11.75
C ALA A 194 -4.49 1.53 -10.30
N ILE A 195 -4.26 0.67 -9.30
CA ILE A 195 -4.36 1.03 -7.88
C ILE A 195 -3.30 2.06 -7.52
N ALA A 196 -2.05 1.89 -7.98
CA ALA A 196 -0.97 2.84 -7.73
C ALA A 196 -1.27 4.22 -8.33
N GLU A 197 -1.69 4.29 -9.60
CA GLU A 197 -2.10 5.54 -10.26
C GLU A 197 -3.30 6.21 -9.56
N SER A 198 -4.28 5.41 -9.11
CA SER A 198 -5.45 5.96 -8.41
C SER A 198 -5.10 6.59 -7.05
N ALA A 199 -4.03 6.14 -6.41
CA ALA A 199 -3.56 6.70 -5.14
C ALA A 199 -2.98 8.11 -5.33
N GLU A 200 -2.35 8.40 -6.47
CA GLU A 200 -1.84 9.74 -6.82
C GLU A 200 -2.96 10.71 -7.23
N HIS A 201 -4.07 10.20 -7.76
CA HIS A 201 -5.17 10.98 -8.30
C HIS A 201 -6.44 10.93 -7.42
N VAL A 202 -6.37 11.49 -6.22
CA VAL A 202 -7.39 11.41 -5.15
C VAL A 202 -8.80 11.89 -5.56
N ASN A 203 -8.96 12.60 -6.68
CA ASN A 203 -10.23 13.19 -7.14
C ASN A 203 -10.81 12.56 -8.43
N CYS A 204 -10.28 11.45 -8.92
CA CYS A 204 -10.82 10.76 -10.09
C CYS A 204 -12.00 9.86 -9.68
N GLY A 205 -13.23 10.25 -9.98
CA GLY A 205 -14.43 9.47 -9.69
C GLY A 205 -14.49 8.14 -10.44
N ASN A 206 -14.03 8.10 -11.69
CA ASN A 206 -13.90 6.89 -12.52
C ASN A 206 -12.59 6.97 -13.30
N MET A 207 -11.81 5.88 -13.26
CA MET A 207 -10.55 5.77 -13.98
C MET A 207 -10.55 4.51 -14.86
N VAL A 208 -10.06 4.65 -16.08
CA VAL A 208 -9.74 3.52 -16.97
C VAL A 208 -8.23 3.49 -17.12
N TYR A 209 -7.63 2.36 -16.76
CA TYR A 209 -6.20 2.13 -16.89
C TYR A 209 -5.95 1.15 -18.03
N LEU A 210 -5.14 1.54 -18.99
CA LEU A 210 -4.74 0.70 -20.13
C LEU A 210 -3.24 0.40 -20.04
N MET A 211 -2.90 -0.85 -19.77
CA MET A 211 -1.53 -1.33 -19.76
C MET A 211 -1.16 -1.85 -21.14
N LEU A 212 -0.20 -1.22 -21.78
CA LEU A 212 0.38 -1.67 -23.05
C LEU A 212 1.79 -2.19 -22.77
N SER A 213 1.98 -3.48 -22.92
CA SER A 213 3.29 -4.14 -22.76
C SER A 213 3.62 -4.97 -23.98
N ASN A 214 4.88 -5.00 -24.37
CA ASN A 214 5.38 -6.00 -25.31
C ASN A 214 5.57 -7.31 -24.52
N THR A 215 4.97 -8.37 -25.03
CA THR A 215 5.22 -9.74 -24.56
C THR A 215 6.38 -10.30 -25.39
N ASP A 216 7.62 -9.93 -25.06
CA ASP A 216 8.82 -10.58 -25.61
C ASP A 216 9.31 -11.67 -24.63
#